data_9b1775299368804c62feb7a10148111d
#
_entry.id   9b1775299368804c62feb7a10148111d
#
_cell.length_a   1.000
_cell.length_b   1.000
_cell.length_c   1.000
_cell.angle_alpha   90.00
_cell.angle_beta   90.00
_cell.angle_gamma   90.00
#
_symmetry.space_group_name_H-M   'P 1'
#
loop_
_entity.id
_entity.type
_entity.pdbx_description
1 polymer ?
#
loop_
_entity_poly.entity_id
_entity_poly.type
_entity_poly.pdbx_seq_one_letter_code
_entity_poly.pdbx_strand_id
1 'polypeptide(L)'
;MAKKKKIAFGRLDLMRNDELKGRSKIKIGFVGGGPNSFIGYSHRLAARFDNRFEFVAGVFSRDINKSRKFGTSLGLDTQRCYDDYFLMAKQESKRTDGIEALGIMTPSGDHYKIAKPFIENKVHIISDKPLTATVDEAIKLEKIVKKHKIVFALTHNYSAYPMLREAKSIIEKGKIGKVMLINVEYPQGYTVGIKKKEEASILKWRLDKNMCGPSMILSEIGTHAYHLLRYVT
;
A
#
# COMPACT_ATOMS: atom_id res chain seq x y z
N MET A 1 2.31 48.32 -15.78
CA MET A 1 2.90 47.41 -14.74
C MET A 1 2.11 46.12 -14.70
N ALA A 2 2.64 45.04 -15.29
CA ALA A 2 1.94 43.76 -15.33
C ALA A 2 2.10 43.04 -13.97
N LYS A 3 0.97 42.77 -13.31
CA LYS A 3 0.94 41.95 -12.09
C LYS A 3 1.46 40.54 -12.43
N LYS A 4 2.66 40.19 -11.95
CA LYS A 4 3.15 38.81 -11.96
C LYS A 4 2.15 37.95 -11.20
N LYS A 5 1.36 37.11 -11.93
CA LYS A 5 0.61 36.02 -11.32
C LYS A 5 1.63 35.10 -10.65
N LYS A 6 1.62 35.04 -9.32
CA LYS A 6 2.29 33.98 -8.58
C LYS A 6 1.68 32.67 -9.05
N ILE A 7 2.49 31.83 -9.70
CA ILE A 7 2.13 30.43 -9.93
C ILE A 7 2.08 29.83 -8.53
N ALA A 8 0.86 29.60 -8.04
CA ALA A 8 0.65 28.75 -6.89
C ALA A 8 1.06 27.33 -7.35
N PHE A 9 2.26 26.92 -7.05
CA PHE A 9 2.53 25.49 -6.90
C PHE A 9 1.46 24.97 -5.98
N GLY A 10 0.57 24.12 -6.52
CA GLY A 10 -0.50 23.54 -5.74
C GLY A 10 0.10 23.04 -4.44
N ARG A 11 -0.55 23.36 -3.33
CA ARG A 11 -0.08 23.12 -1.97
C ARG A 11 0.52 21.72 -1.80
N LEU A 12 1.78 21.55 -2.12
CA LEU A 12 2.74 20.79 -1.36
C LEU A 12 3.12 21.68 -0.16
N ASP A 13 2.12 22.23 0.49
CA ASP A 13 2.32 22.71 1.83
C ASP A 13 2.70 21.44 2.59
N LEU A 14 3.98 21.24 2.73
CA LEU A 14 4.52 20.66 3.94
C LEU A 14 3.63 21.21 5.03
N MET A 15 2.69 20.39 5.48
CA MET A 15 1.58 20.82 6.33
C MET A 15 2.17 21.76 7.35
N ARG A 16 1.68 22.98 7.37
CA ARG A 16 2.13 23.95 8.36
C ARG A 16 2.08 23.22 9.68
N ASN A 17 3.17 23.25 10.42
CA ASN A 17 3.21 22.66 11.77
C ASN A 17 1.99 23.06 12.61
N ASP A 18 1.34 24.16 12.23
CA ASP A 18 0.14 24.70 12.82
C ASP A 18 -1.13 23.88 12.55
N GLU A 19 -1.27 23.25 11.36
CA GLU A 19 -2.41 22.37 11.04
C GLU A 19 -2.30 21.00 11.72
N LEU A 20 -1.09 20.62 12.16
CA LEU A 20 -0.83 19.41 12.93
C LEU A 20 -0.82 19.65 14.45
N LYS A 21 -0.82 20.90 14.89
CA LYS A 21 -0.91 21.22 16.31
C LYS A 21 -2.22 20.69 16.89
N GLY A 22 -2.10 19.72 17.79
CA GLY A 22 -3.24 19.11 18.50
C GLY A 22 -3.85 17.87 17.84
N ARG A 23 -3.37 17.39 16.67
CA ARG A 23 -3.79 16.11 16.11
C ARG A 23 -2.84 14.99 16.55
N SER A 24 -3.38 13.97 17.19
CA SER A 24 -2.63 12.74 17.46
C SER A 24 -2.24 12.05 16.15
N LYS A 25 -1.03 11.46 16.11
CA LYS A 25 -0.62 10.62 14.98
C LYS A 25 -1.45 9.34 14.94
N ILE A 26 -1.72 8.86 13.74
CA ILE A 26 -2.36 7.56 13.52
C ILE A 26 -1.36 6.46 13.86
N LYS A 27 -1.68 5.61 14.81
CA LYS A 27 -0.84 4.46 15.15
C LYS A 27 -0.95 3.39 14.07
N ILE A 28 0.16 3.10 13.41
CA ILE A 28 0.20 2.14 12.30
C ILE A 28 1.06 0.94 12.65
N GLY A 29 0.53 -0.25 12.31
CA GLY A 29 1.28 -1.49 12.30
C GLY A 29 1.57 -1.97 10.89
N PHE A 30 2.51 -2.89 10.73
CA PHE A 30 2.85 -3.47 9.44
C PHE A 30 2.85 -5.00 9.48
N VAL A 31 2.35 -5.63 8.41
CA VAL A 31 2.52 -7.05 8.14
C VAL A 31 3.24 -7.21 6.80
N GLY A 32 4.38 -7.90 6.82
CA GLY A 32 5.33 -7.96 5.71
C GLY A 32 6.31 -6.79 5.73
N GLY A 33 6.92 -6.52 4.60
CA GLY A 33 7.86 -5.41 4.46
C GLY A 33 9.16 -5.56 5.26
N GLY A 34 9.62 -6.78 5.51
CA GLY A 34 10.87 -7.08 6.21
C GLY A 34 12.12 -6.50 5.53
N PRO A 35 13.34 -6.81 6.04
CA PRO A 35 14.58 -6.13 5.65
C PRO A 35 14.89 -6.17 4.14
N ASN A 36 14.52 -7.27 3.48
CA ASN A 36 14.76 -7.47 2.04
C ASN A 36 13.59 -7.05 1.15
N SER A 37 12.57 -6.38 1.72
CA SER A 37 11.39 -5.96 0.97
C SER A 37 11.61 -4.55 0.38
N PHE A 38 11.66 -4.47 -0.94
CA PHE A 38 11.68 -3.19 -1.66
C PHE A 38 10.47 -2.33 -1.31
N ILE A 39 9.26 -2.90 -1.39
CA ILE A 39 8.04 -2.14 -1.15
C ILE A 39 7.88 -1.75 0.32
N GLY A 40 8.41 -2.56 1.25
CA GLY A 40 8.41 -2.24 2.67
C GLY A 40 9.15 -0.96 3.00
N TYR A 41 10.27 -0.71 2.33
CA TYR A 41 10.99 0.56 2.48
C TYR A 41 10.14 1.75 2.02
N SER A 42 9.52 1.63 0.85
CA SER A 42 8.68 2.69 0.27
C SER A 42 7.49 3.05 1.18
N HIS A 43 6.77 2.05 1.70
CA HIS A 43 5.66 2.28 2.64
C HIS A 43 6.12 2.95 3.94
N ARG A 44 7.23 2.50 4.52
CA ARG A 44 7.77 3.12 5.76
C ARG A 44 8.25 4.54 5.53
N LEU A 45 8.87 4.82 4.38
CA LEU A 45 9.30 6.16 4.00
C LEU A 45 8.07 7.07 3.85
N ALA A 46 7.07 6.66 3.08
CA ALA A 46 5.85 7.41 2.85
C ALA A 46 5.10 7.72 4.16
N ALA A 47 4.98 6.75 5.05
CA ALA A 47 4.31 6.93 6.33
C ALA A 47 5.05 7.88 7.30
N ARG A 48 6.37 8.05 7.13
CA ARG A 48 7.18 8.99 7.94
C ARG A 48 7.25 10.38 7.34
N PHE A 49 7.01 10.53 6.05
CA PHE A 49 7.34 11.74 5.30
C PHE A 49 6.62 12.99 5.81
N ASP A 50 5.34 12.88 6.15
CA ASP A 50 4.53 14.00 6.63
C ASP A 50 4.21 13.92 8.14
N ASN A 51 4.88 13.00 8.86
CA ASN A 51 4.77 12.85 10.31
C ASN A 51 3.35 12.56 10.83
N ARG A 52 2.47 12.02 9.99
CA ARG A 52 1.08 11.69 10.34
C ARG A 52 0.90 10.34 11.01
N PHE A 53 1.87 9.44 10.83
CA PHE A 53 1.83 8.10 11.35
C PHE A 53 2.89 7.89 12.43
N GLU A 54 2.54 7.10 13.41
CA GLU A 54 3.44 6.54 14.42
C GLU A 54 3.54 5.04 14.24
N PHE A 55 4.75 4.52 14.04
CA PHE A 55 4.99 3.09 13.93
C PHE A 55 5.01 2.47 15.32
N VAL A 56 4.12 1.53 15.57
CA VAL A 56 3.96 0.98 16.92
C VAL A 56 4.04 -0.54 16.99
N ALA A 57 3.77 -1.27 15.90
CA ALA A 57 3.74 -2.73 15.90
C ALA A 57 4.08 -3.33 14.54
N GLY A 58 4.46 -4.62 14.48
CA GLY A 58 4.65 -5.29 13.20
C GLY A 58 4.92 -6.77 13.24
N VAL A 59 4.63 -7.43 12.10
CA VAL A 59 5.02 -8.80 11.75
C VAL A 59 5.94 -8.71 10.53
N PHE A 60 7.24 -8.81 10.75
CA PHE A 60 8.25 -8.65 9.68
C PHE A 60 8.82 -9.98 9.20
N SER A 61 8.58 -11.04 9.94
CA SER A 61 9.00 -12.42 9.66
C SER A 61 8.11 -13.38 10.43
N ARG A 62 7.97 -14.62 9.92
CA ARG A 62 7.38 -15.75 10.65
C ARG A 62 8.33 -16.31 11.73
N ASP A 63 9.58 -15.88 11.73
CA ASP A 63 10.57 -16.13 12.78
C ASP A 63 10.54 -14.93 13.73
N ILE A 64 10.17 -15.19 14.99
CA ILE A 64 10.00 -14.14 16.02
C ILE A 64 11.30 -13.37 16.27
N ASN A 65 12.46 -14.05 16.27
CA ASN A 65 13.73 -13.40 16.51
C ASN A 65 14.09 -12.44 15.37
N LYS A 66 13.83 -12.84 14.13
CA LYS A 66 14.03 -11.97 12.95
C LYS A 66 13.05 -10.81 12.96
N SER A 67 11.77 -11.05 13.31
CA SER A 67 10.76 -10.02 13.41
C SER A 67 11.13 -8.99 14.47
N ARG A 68 11.52 -9.42 15.66
CA ARG A 68 11.98 -8.56 16.76
C ARG A 68 13.24 -7.78 16.40
N LYS A 69 14.26 -8.45 15.87
CA LYS A 69 15.51 -7.80 15.45
C LYS A 69 15.25 -6.66 14.46
N PHE A 70 14.41 -6.92 13.48
CA PHE A 70 14.07 -5.90 12.48
C PHE A 70 13.18 -4.80 13.06
N GLY A 71 12.13 -5.16 13.81
CA GLY A 71 11.24 -4.18 14.45
C GLY A 71 12.00 -3.23 15.38
N THR A 72 12.90 -3.77 16.22
CA THR A 72 13.77 -2.96 17.08
C THR A 72 14.66 -2.00 16.30
N SER A 73 15.19 -2.43 15.14
CA SER A 73 15.98 -1.54 14.27
C SER A 73 15.15 -0.38 13.68
N LEU A 74 13.83 -0.51 13.68
CA LEU A 74 12.88 0.55 13.29
C LEU A 74 12.43 1.42 14.46
N GLY A 75 12.86 1.11 15.68
CA GLY A 75 12.48 1.81 16.92
C GLY A 75 11.23 1.26 17.59
N LEU A 76 10.75 0.06 17.21
CA LEU A 76 9.56 -0.54 17.82
C LEU A 76 9.90 -1.23 19.15
N ASP A 77 8.91 -1.25 20.04
CA ASP A 77 8.94 -2.11 21.22
C ASP A 77 8.99 -3.58 20.79
N THR A 78 9.92 -4.35 21.36
CA THR A 78 10.09 -5.79 21.09
C THR A 78 8.84 -6.60 21.40
N GLN A 79 8.05 -6.18 22.39
CA GLN A 79 6.79 -6.82 22.77
C GLN A 79 5.67 -6.59 21.74
N ARG A 80 5.83 -5.60 20.85
CA ARG A 80 4.91 -5.30 19.74
C ARG A 80 5.45 -5.76 18.40
N CYS A 81 6.48 -6.61 18.40
CA CYS A 81 7.02 -7.30 17.23
C CYS A 81 6.56 -8.76 17.27
N TYR A 82 5.69 -9.11 16.34
CA TYR A 82 5.02 -10.42 16.28
C TYR A 82 5.62 -11.30 15.18
N ASP A 83 5.33 -12.59 15.20
CA ASP A 83 5.60 -13.57 14.15
C ASP A 83 4.31 -14.08 13.49
N ASP A 84 3.18 -13.79 14.12
CA ASP A 84 1.84 -14.15 13.66
C ASP A 84 0.92 -12.93 13.63
N TYR A 85 0.25 -12.73 12.49
CA TYR A 85 -0.63 -11.58 12.30
C TYR A 85 -2.00 -11.73 13.00
N PHE A 86 -2.48 -12.95 13.25
CA PHE A 86 -3.69 -13.16 14.05
C PHE A 86 -3.44 -12.78 15.51
N LEU A 87 -2.26 -13.17 16.03
CA LEU A 87 -1.84 -12.78 17.37
C LEU A 87 -1.73 -11.26 17.49
N MET A 88 -1.09 -10.62 16.49
CA MET A 88 -1.00 -9.16 16.43
C MET A 88 -2.39 -8.52 16.42
N ALA A 89 -3.31 -8.95 15.55
CA ALA A 89 -4.65 -8.42 15.47
C ALA A 89 -5.40 -8.53 16.82
N LYS A 90 -5.29 -9.69 17.47
CA LYS A 90 -5.92 -9.97 18.76
C LYS A 90 -5.33 -9.15 19.91
N GLN A 91 -4.02 -8.94 19.94
CA GLN A 91 -3.37 -8.21 21.03
C GLN A 91 -3.53 -6.71 20.86
N GLU A 92 -3.28 -6.20 19.65
CA GLU A 92 -3.39 -4.78 19.37
C GLU A 92 -4.81 -4.24 19.55
N SER A 93 -5.84 -5.01 19.21
CA SER A 93 -7.25 -4.62 19.41
C SER A 93 -7.67 -4.44 20.87
N LYS A 94 -6.92 -5.00 21.81
CA LYS A 94 -7.20 -4.90 23.26
C LYS A 94 -6.46 -3.76 23.93
N ARG A 95 -5.54 -3.11 23.24
CA ARG A 95 -4.73 -2.03 23.77
C ARG A 95 -5.45 -0.70 23.62
N THR A 96 -5.33 0.17 24.59
CA THR A 96 -5.77 1.58 24.52
C THR A 96 -4.91 2.41 23.57
N ASP A 97 -3.65 2.00 23.37
CA ASP A 97 -2.68 2.58 22.45
C ASP A 97 -2.42 1.68 21.22
N GLY A 98 -3.35 0.77 20.91
CA GLY A 98 -3.26 -0.17 19.81
C GLY A 98 -3.21 0.49 18.43
N ILE A 99 -2.99 -0.31 17.38
CA ILE A 99 -2.97 0.18 16.02
C ILE A 99 -4.35 0.64 15.56
N GLU A 100 -4.40 1.76 14.85
CA GLU A 100 -5.59 2.31 14.18
C GLU A 100 -5.59 1.94 12.69
N ALA A 101 -4.41 1.76 12.12
CA ALA A 101 -4.22 1.36 10.72
C ALA A 101 -3.18 0.23 10.58
N LEU A 102 -3.36 -0.60 9.56
CA LEU A 102 -2.44 -1.66 9.18
C LEU A 102 -1.93 -1.46 7.76
N GLY A 103 -0.62 -1.50 7.57
CA GLY A 103 0.02 -1.62 6.25
C GLY A 103 0.27 -3.09 5.91
N ILE A 104 -0.23 -3.55 4.76
CA ILE A 104 -0.02 -4.93 4.27
C ILE A 104 0.92 -4.90 3.08
N MET A 105 2.06 -5.61 3.18
CA MET A 105 3.13 -5.63 2.20
C MET A 105 3.64 -7.07 1.99
N THR A 106 2.73 -8.00 1.85
CA THR A 106 2.97 -9.42 1.61
C THR A 106 2.67 -9.79 0.16
N PRO A 107 2.95 -11.01 -0.29
CA PRO A 107 2.39 -11.51 -1.54
C PRO A 107 0.86 -11.47 -1.55
N SER A 108 0.27 -11.21 -2.73
CA SER A 108 -1.17 -10.94 -2.86
C SER A 108 -2.10 -12.07 -2.41
N GLY A 109 -1.62 -13.33 -2.44
CA GLY A 109 -2.37 -14.49 -1.91
C GLY A 109 -2.59 -14.47 -0.40
N ASP A 110 -1.88 -13.61 0.31
CA ASP A 110 -2.04 -13.44 1.76
C ASP A 110 -2.89 -12.20 2.12
N HIS A 111 -3.15 -11.27 1.18
CA HIS A 111 -3.79 -9.99 1.48
C HIS A 111 -5.15 -10.15 2.16
N TYR A 112 -6.04 -10.98 1.60
CA TYR A 112 -7.36 -11.24 2.20
C TYR A 112 -7.27 -11.84 3.59
N LYS A 113 -6.42 -12.87 3.75
CA LYS A 113 -6.25 -13.61 5.01
C LYS A 113 -5.73 -12.71 6.12
N ILE A 114 -4.79 -11.81 5.76
CA ILE A 114 -4.22 -10.85 6.71
C ILE A 114 -5.21 -9.74 7.01
N ALA A 115 -5.83 -9.13 6.00
CA ALA A 115 -6.73 -8.01 6.20
C ALA A 115 -7.94 -8.35 7.08
N LYS A 116 -8.52 -9.55 6.88
CA LYS A 116 -9.77 -9.96 7.54
C LYS A 116 -9.76 -9.79 9.05
N PRO A 117 -8.83 -10.37 9.84
CA PRO A 117 -8.87 -10.25 11.30
C PRO A 117 -8.71 -8.80 11.80
N PHE A 118 -7.97 -7.96 11.09
CA PHE A 118 -7.83 -6.55 11.45
C PHE A 118 -9.10 -5.75 11.13
N ILE A 119 -9.75 -5.99 10.00
CA ILE A 119 -11.03 -5.37 9.63
C ILE A 119 -12.11 -5.72 10.66
N GLU A 120 -12.19 -6.97 11.08
CA GLU A 120 -13.13 -7.44 12.09
C GLU A 120 -12.90 -6.76 13.45
N ASN A 121 -11.68 -6.32 13.73
CA ASN A 121 -11.31 -5.50 14.88
C ASN A 121 -11.34 -3.98 14.60
N LYS A 122 -11.97 -3.54 13.49
CA LYS A 122 -12.16 -2.13 13.10
C LYS A 122 -10.86 -1.35 12.83
N VAL A 123 -9.78 -2.04 12.51
CA VAL A 123 -8.52 -1.43 12.08
C VAL A 123 -8.63 -1.05 10.60
N HIS A 124 -8.23 0.18 10.25
CA HIS A 124 -8.15 0.65 8.88
C HIS A 124 -7.01 -0.03 8.12
N ILE A 125 -7.15 -0.22 6.81
CA ILE A 125 -6.19 -0.97 6.01
C ILE A 125 -5.55 -0.10 4.94
N ILE A 126 -4.23 -0.21 4.80
CA ILE A 126 -3.45 0.27 3.67
C ILE A 126 -2.78 -0.97 3.06
N SER A 127 -3.28 -1.46 1.94
CA SER A 127 -2.76 -2.68 1.32
C SER A 127 -1.98 -2.36 0.05
N ASP A 128 -0.90 -3.11 -0.18
CA ASP A 128 -0.25 -3.08 -1.49
C ASP A 128 -1.15 -3.73 -2.55
N LYS A 129 -0.89 -3.38 -3.81
CA LYS A 129 -1.59 -3.97 -4.97
C LYS A 129 -1.01 -5.38 -5.29
N PRO A 130 -1.75 -6.24 -6.00
CA PRO A 130 -3.18 -6.15 -6.28
C PRO A 130 -4.02 -6.36 -5.01
N LEU A 131 -5.31 -6.08 -5.08
CA LEU A 131 -6.21 -6.16 -3.91
C LEU A 131 -6.15 -7.54 -3.25
N THR A 132 -6.27 -8.59 -4.05
CA THR A 132 -6.22 -10.01 -3.67
C THR A 132 -5.69 -10.84 -4.85
N ALA A 133 -5.42 -12.12 -4.63
CA ALA A 133 -5.03 -13.03 -5.70
C ALA A 133 -6.21 -13.48 -6.57
N THR A 134 -7.43 -13.48 -6.04
CA THR A 134 -8.63 -13.95 -6.74
C THR A 134 -9.78 -12.94 -6.62
N VAL A 135 -10.70 -12.98 -7.59
CA VAL A 135 -11.91 -12.14 -7.59
C VAL A 135 -12.84 -12.51 -6.42
N ASP A 136 -12.95 -13.79 -6.08
CA ASP A 136 -13.77 -14.26 -4.95
C ASP A 136 -13.31 -13.67 -3.62
N GLU A 137 -12.00 -13.61 -3.41
CA GLU A 137 -11.44 -12.96 -2.21
C GLU A 137 -11.70 -11.45 -2.22
N ALA A 138 -11.60 -10.79 -3.37
CA ALA A 138 -11.91 -9.37 -3.51
C ALA A 138 -13.37 -9.06 -3.15
N ILE A 139 -14.32 -9.87 -3.65
CA ILE A 139 -15.75 -9.73 -3.34
C ILE A 139 -16.01 -9.95 -1.83
N LYS A 140 -15.38 -10.96 -1.23
CA LYS A 140 -15.47 -11.21 0.21
C LYS A 140 -14.89 -10.05 1.02
N LEU A 141 -13.75 -9.52 0.58
CA LEU A 141 -13.08 -8.39 1.22
C LEU A 141 -13.94 -7.13 1.18
N GLU A 142 -14.51 -6.81 0.02
CA GLU A 142 -15.42 -5.67 -0.14
C GLU A 142 -16.61 -5.76 0.84
N LYS A 143 -17.22 -6.94 0.96
CA LYS A 143 -18.35 -7.16 1.87
C LYS A 143 -17.99 -6.89 3.34
N ILE A 144 -16.84 -7.39 3.81
CA ILE A 144 -16.43 -7.18 5.20
C ILE A 144 -15.99 -5.73 5.45
N VAL A 145 -15.33 -5.07 4.51
CA VAL A 145 -14.98 -3.64 4.60
C VAL A 145 -16.23 -2.79 4.75
N LYS A 146 -17.25 -3.00 3.90
CA LYS A 146 -18.54 -2.29 3.97
C LYS A 146 -19.26 -2.55 5.29
N LYS A 147 -19.30 -3.83 5.75
CA LYS A 147 -19.93 -4.22 7.00
C LYS A 147 -19.32 -3.51 8.21
N HIS A 148 -17.98 -3.44 8.28
CA HIS A 148 -17.27 -2.88 9.42
C HIS A 148 -17.02 -1.37 9.30
N LYS A 149 -17.36 -0.75 8.15
CA LYS A 149 -17.24 0.70 7.89
C LYS A 149 -15.83 1.24 8.12
N ILE A 150 -14.81 0.45 7.76
CA ILE A 150 -13.42 0.88 7.85
C ILE A 150 -12.97 1.55 6.54
N VAL A 151 -11.90 2.32 6.61
CA VAL A 151 -11.21 2.82 5.42
C VAL A 151 -10.26 1.73 4.92
N PHE A 152 -10.39 1.40 3.64
CA PHE A 152 -9.48 0.49 2.94
C PHE A 152 -8.83 1.24 1.78
N ALA A 153 -7.52 1.49 1.87
CA ALA A 153 -6.73 2.14 0.85
C ALA A 153 -5.86 1.11 0.11
N LEU A 154 -6.05 1.00 -1.21
CA LEU A 154 -5.20 0.20 -2.08
C LEU A 154 -4.15 1.09 -2.75
N THR A 155 -2.87 0.75 -2.65
CA THR A 155 -1.77 1.62 -3.08
C THR A 155 -1.53 1.57 -4.59
N HIS A 156 -2.39 2.22 -5.36
CA HIS A 156 -2.17 2.52 -6.78
C HIS A 156 -1.42 3.85 -6.93
N ASN A 157 -0.12 3.83 -6.69
CA ASN A 157 0.73 5.02 -6.57
C ASN A 157 0.82 5.88 -7.83
N TYR A 158 0.68 5.31 -9.03
CA TYR A 158 0.89 6.06 -10.28
C TYR A 158 -0.15 7.15 -10.53
N SER A 159 -1.41 6.96 -10.12
CA SER A 159 -2.43 8.01 -10.20
C SER A 159 -2.11 9.24 -9.34
N ALA A 160 -1.19 9.13 -8.40
CA ALA A 160 -0.72 10.24 -7.58
C ALA A 160 0.33 11.12 -8.30
N TYR A 161 0.89 10.67 -9.42
CA TYR A 161 1.89 11.43 -10.16
C TYR A 161 1.29 12.72 -10.72
N PRO A 162 2.01 13.87 -10.60
CA PRO A 162 1.48 15.16 -11.01
C PRO A 162 1.01 15.19 -12.47
N MET A 163 1.77 14.56 -13.38
CA MET A 163 1.42 14.53 -14.80
C MET A 163 0.17 13.71 -15.10
N LEU A 164 -0.13 12.66 -14.32
CA LEU A 164 -1.38 11.90 -14.47
C LEU A 164 -2.59 12.72 -13.97
N ARG A 165 -2.42 13.50 -12.92
CA ARG A 165 -3.45 14.44 -12.44
C ARG A 165 -3.70 15.55 -13.46
N GLU A 166 -2.65 16.06 -14.08
CA GLU A 166 -2.80 17.07 -15.16
C GLU A 166 -3.47 16.45 -16.39
N ALA A 167 -3.10 15.25 -16.83
CA ALA A 167 -3.77 14.53 -17.91
C ALA A 167 -5.27 14.39 -17.65
N LYS A 168 -5.65 13.94 -16.45
CA LYS A 168 -7.06 13.89 -16.03
C LYS A 168 -7.75 15.24 -16.14
N SER A 169 -7.14 16.29 -15.62
CA SER A 169 -7.68 17.66 -15.68
C SER A 169 -7.86 18.17 -17.12
N ILE A 170 -6.94 17.83 -18.02
CA ILE A 170 -7.03 18.18 -19.45
C ILE A 170 -8.23 17.49 -20.09
N ILE A 171 -8.44 16.21 -19.81
CA ILE A 171 -9.56 15.41 -20.31
C ILE A 171 -10.89 15.96 -19.77
N GLU A 172 -10.99 16.13 -18.44
CA GLU A 172 -12.20 16.63 -17.77
C GLU A 172 -12.61 18.04 -18.26
N LYS A 173 -11.64 18.88 -18.61
CA LYS A 173 -11.88 20.22 -19.19
C LYS A 173 -12.19 20.19 -20.68
N GLY A 174 -12.29 19.03 -21.31
CA GLY A 174 -12.58 18.86 -22.72
C GLY A 174 -11.52 19.42 -23.68
N LYS A 175 -10.29 19.68 -23.23
CA LYS A 175 -9.23 20.31 -24.03
C LYS A 175 -8.78 19.48 -25.22
N ILE A 176 -8.97 18.16 -25.18
CA ILE A 176 -8.68 17.23 -26.28
C ILE A 176 -9.94 16.70 -26.96
N GLY A 177 -11.11 17.28 -26.63
CA GLY A 177 -12.40 16.82 -27.13
C GLY A 177 -12.82 15.48 -26.53
N LYS A 178 -13.70 14.76 -27.25
CA LYS A 178 -14.17 13.43 -26.82
C LYS A 178 -13.08 12.39 -26.99
N VAL A 179 -12.74 11.72 -25.91
CA VAL A 179 -11.80 10.57 -25.95
C VAL A 179 -12.44 9.41 -26.72
N MET A 180 -11.81 8.99 -27.80
CA MET A 180 -12.27 7.90 -28.67
C MET A 180 -11.51 6.60 -28.45
N LEU A 181 -10.25 6.68 -28.03
CA LEU A 181 -9.38 5.54 -27.80
C LEU A 181 -8.35 5.90 -26.72
N ILE A 182 -8.05 4.97 -25.85
CA ILE A 182 -6.94 5.06 -24.90
C ILE A 182 -6.08 3.82 -25.06
N ASN A 183 -4.79 4.02 -25.26
CA ASN A 183 -3.79 2.97 -25.21
C ASN A 183 -2.90 3.17 -23.99
N VAL A 184 -2.76 2.13 -23.15
CA VAL A 184 -1.90 2.14 -21.98
C VAL A 184 -0.87 1.03 -22.11
N GLU A 185 0.39 1.42 -22.20
CA GLU A 185 1.52 0.51 -22.31
C GLU A 185 2.38 0.60 -21.04
N TYR A 186 2.71 -0.56 -20.47
CA TYR A 186 3.58 -0.64 -19.32
C TYR A 186 4.56 -1.83 -19.47
N PRO A 187 5.58 -1.69 -20.31
CA PRO A 187 6.61 -2.73 -20.47
C PRO A 187 7.44 -2.88 -19.20
N GLN A 188 7.71 -4.13 -18.83
CA GLN A 188 8.53 -4.49 -17.66
C GLN A 188 9.76 -5.27 -18.06
N GLY A 189 10.92 -4.80 -17.63
CA GLY A 189 12.21 -5.41 -17.90
C GLY A 189 12.84 -6.19 -16.75
N TYR A 190 12.23 -6.21 -15.54
CA TYR A 190 12.88 -6.81 -14.37
C TYR A 190 13.10 -8.33 -14.41
N THR A 191 12.46 -9.02 -15.36
CA THR A 191 12.68 -10.44 -15.62
C THR A 191 13.72 -10.66 -16.72
N VAL A 192 14.11 -9.61 -17.45
CA VAL A 192 15.10 -9.71 -18.54
C VAL A 192 16.47 -9.91 -17.94
N GLY A 193 17.19 -10.94 -18.41
CA GLY A 193 18.54 -11.22 -17.95
C GLY A 193 18.66 -12.07 -16.68
N ILE A 194 17.54 -12.49 -16.07
CA ILE A 194 17.59 -13.48 -14.97
C ILE A 194 18.14 -14.79 -15.49
N LYS A 195 19.43 -15.04 -15.22
CA LYS A 195 20.15 -16.24 -15.69
C LYS A 195 20.44 -17.22 -14.56
N LYS A 196 20.44 -16.78 -13.31
CA LYS A 196 20.80 -17.59 -12.15
C LYS A 196 19.59 -17.96 -11.30
N LYS A 197 19.64 -19.16 -10.70
CA LYS A 197 18.58 -19.68 -9.85
C LYS A 197 18.33 -18.81 -8.61
N GLU A 198 19.38 -18.18 -8.09
CA GLU A 198 19.28 -17.25 -6.93
C GLU A 198 18.53 -15.97 -7.30
N GLU A 199 18.75 -15.44 -8.50
CA GLU A 199 18.04 -14.27 -9.02
C GLU A 199 16.56 -14.60 -9.26
N ALA A 200 16.26 -15.85 -9.68
CA ALA A 200 14.89 -16.32 -9.82
C ALA A 200 14.13 -16.41 -8.48
N SER A 201 14.82 -16.39 -7.34
CA SER A 201 14.18 -16.39 -6.02
C SER A 201 13.24 -15.20 -5.79
N ILE A 202 13.54 -14.05 -6.40
CA ILE A 202 12.70 -12.85 -6.40
C ILE A 202 11.34 -13.12 -7.08
N LEU A 203 11.31 -14.03 -8.05
CA LEU A 203 10.11 -14.38 -8.80
C LEU A 203 9.33 -15.53 -8.16
N LYS A 204 9.90 -16.23 -7.18
CA LYS A 204 9.34 -17.49 -6.66
C LYS A 204 7.85 -17.40 -6.30
N TRP A 205 7.47 -16.40 -5.52
CA TRP A 205 6.07 -16.22 -5.13
C TRP A 205 5.21 -15.66 -6.27
N ARG A 206 5.81 -14.89 -7.20
CA ARG A 206 5.10 -14.30 -8.35
C ARG A 206 4.73 -15.35 -9.39
N LEU A 207 5.49 -16.43 -9.47
CA LEU A 207 5.22 -17.58 -10.36
C LEU A 207 4.29 -18.63 -9.75
N ASP A 208 4.03 -18.53 -8.43
CA ASP A 208 3.07 -19.37 -7.73
C ASP A 208 1.66 -18.82 -7.88
N LYS A 209 0.79 -19.54 -8.58
CA LYS A 209 -0.61 -19.15 -8.82
C LYS A 209 -1.42 -18.97 -7.53
N ASN A 210 -1.06 -19.68 -6.45
CA ASN A 210 -1.72 -19.53 -5.15
C ASN A 210 -1.33 -18.23 -4.45
N MET A 211 -0.15 -17.70 -4.77
CA MET A 211 0.39 -16.48 -4.14
C MET A 211 0.18 -15.23 -4.99
N CYS A 212 0.18 -15.34 -6.30
CA CYS A 212 0.06 -14.22 -7.22
C CYS A 212 -1.28 -14.17 -7.98
N GLY A 213 -2.06 -15.25 -7.94
CA GLY A 213 -3.26 -15.42 -8.76
C GLY A 213 -2.96 -16.04 -10.12
N PRO A 214 -3.99 -16.14 -10.99
CA PRO A 214 -3.89 -16.91 -12.23
C PRO A 214 -2.95 -16.30 -13.28
N SER A 215 -2.61 -15.02 -13.15
CA SER A 215 -1.71 -14.32 -14.09
C SER A 215 -0.80 -13.34 -13.37
N MET A 216 0.49 -13.66 -13.34
CA MET A 216 1.52 -12.77 -12.81
C MET A 216 1.49 -11.38 -13.50
N ILE A 217 1.40 -11.35 -14.82
CA ILE A 217 1.45 -10.11 -15.59
C ILE A 217 0.26 -9.21 -15.26
N LEU A 218 -0.95 -9.78 -15.23
CA LEU A 218 -2.15 -9.00 -14.88
C LEU A 218 -2.10 -8.50 -13.43
N SER A 219 -1.68 -9.36 -12.50
CA SER A 219 -1.61 -9.00 -11.07
C SER A 219 -0.54 -7.95 -10.78
N GLU A 220 0.65 -8.09 -11.38
CA GLU A 220 1.76 -7.18 -11.08
C GLU A 220 1.69 -5.86 -11.86
N ILE A 221 1.29 -5.89 -13.12
CA ILE A 221 1.36 -4.76 -14.04
C ILE A 221 0.00 -4.36 -14.60
N GLY A 222 -0.82 -5.33 -15.01
CA GLY A 222 -2.12 -5.06 -15.62
C GLY A 222 -3.06 -4.26 -14.70
N THR A 223 -2.99 -4.49 -13.37
CA THR A 223 -3.73 -3.71 -12.38
C THR A 223 -3.36 -2.23 -12.41
N HIS A 224 -2.09 -1.88 -12.60
CA HIS A 224 -1.63 -0.51 -12.75
C HIS A 224 -2.14 0.12 -14.05
N ALA A 225 -1.99 -0.58 -15.19
CA ALA A 225 -2.44 -0.10 -16.48
C ALA A 225 -3.96 0.14 -16.47
N TYR A 226 -4.74 -0.82 -15.96
CA TYR A 226 -6.18 -0.68 -15.82
C TYR A 226 -6.58 0.46 -14.88
N HIS A 227 -5.90 0.59 -13.74
CA HIS A 227 -6.17 1.69 -12.80
C HIS A 227 -5.90 3.06 -13.44
N LEU A 228 -4.79 3.22 -14.17
CA LEU A 228 -4.48 4.48 -14.86
C LEU A 228 -5.56 4.83 -15.90
N LEU A 229 -5.99 3.86 -16.70
CA LEU A 229 -7.07 4.03 -17.65
C LEU A 229 -8.35 4.54 -16.95
N ARG A 230 -8.75 3.87 -15.88
CA ARG A 230 -9.95 4.23 -15.09
C ARG A 230 -9.81 5.56 -14.36
N TYR A 231 -8.60 5.95 -14.03
CA TYR A 231 -8.33 7.20 -13.32
C TYR A 231 -8.47 8.43 -14.23
N VAL A 232 -8.04 8.33 -15.49
CA VAL A 232 -8.05 9.46 -16.41
C VAL A 232 -9.36 9.62 -17.20
N THR A 233 -10.22 8.58 -17.21
CA THR A 233 -11.55 8.57 -17.82
C THR A 233 -12.65 8.53 -16.80
#